data_12194b2e5f14a45488d730139ac5bddd
#
_entry.id   12194b2e5f14a45488d730139ac5bddd
#
_cell.length_a   1.000
_cell.length_b   1.000
_cell.length_c   1.000
_cell.angle_alpha   90.00
_cell.angle_beta   90.00
_cell.angle_gamma   90.00
#
_symmetry.space_group_name_H-M   'P 1'
#
loop_
_entity.id
_entity.type
_entity.pdbx_description
1 polymer ?
#
loop_
_entity_poly.entity_id
_entity_poly.type
_entity_poly.pdbx_seq_one_letter_code
_entity_poly.pdbx_strand_id
1 'polypeptide(L)'
;MSAKKDLKDILENLHPSLVDESFVFMTSKEPINTLVNSLNPVATFTENEGSTLVITKTVADQNSIQYDTVFNCISLGVHSSLEMSGLIATISAELFKNNIPTNVFAGYFHDHIFIPIDKAKLALETISSISSS
;
A
#
# COMPACT_ATOMS: atom_id res chain seq x y z
N MET A 1 -3.38 -1.14 22.45
CA MET A 1 -4.66 -0.94 21.74
C MET A 1 -4.99 -2.18 20.94
N SER A 2 -6.15 -2.76 21.18
CA SER A 2 -6.56 -3.96 20.46
C SER A 2 -7.06 -3.62 19.04
N ALA A 3 -6.85 -4.55 18.13
CA ALA A 3 -7.30 -4.39 16.77
C ALA A 3 -8.83 -4.54 16.69
N LYS A 4 -9.47 -3.74 15.81
CA LYS A 4 -10.89 -3.85 15.55
C LYS A 4 -11.19 -5.10 14.74
N LYS A 5 -12.31 -5.76 15.01
CA LYS A 5 -12.72 -6.99 14.34
C LYS A 5 -14.11 -6.91 13.70
N ASP A 6 -14.88 -5.85 13.99
CA ASP A 6 -16.21 -5.65 13.40
C ASP A 6 -16.06 -4.87 12.09
N LEU A 7 -16.40 -5.52 10.97
CA LEU A 7 -16.28 -4.94 9.64
C LEU A 7 -17.05 -3.63 9.50
N LYS A 8 -18.26 -3.56 10.01
CA LYS A 8 -19.06 -2.34 9.92
C LYS A 8 -18.37 -1.17 10.61
N ASP A 9 -17.87 -1.40 11.84
CA ASP A 9 -17.15 -0.37 12.60
C ASP A 9 -15.90 0.08 11.87
N ILE A 10 -15.16 -0.88 11.29
CA ILE A 10 -13.94 -0.57 10.52
C ILE A 10 -14.26 0.26 9.30
N LEU A 11 -15.28 -0.11 8.54
CA LEU A 11 -15.65 0.63 7.32
C LEU A 11 -16.13 2.05 7.62
N GLU A 12 -16.70 2.29 8.81
CA GLU A 12 -17.09 3.62 9.24
C GLU A 12 -15.91 4.46 9.74
N ASN A 13 -14.75 3.84 10.00
CA ASN A 13 -13.60 4.49 10.63
C ASN A 13 -12.27 4.18 9.89
N LEU A 14 -12.30 4.21 8.57
CA LEU A 14 -11.13 3.87 7.76
C LEU A 14 -9.98 4.86 7.91
N HIS A 15 -10.29 6.14 8.00
CA HIS A 15 -9.30 7.23 8.11
C HIS A 15 -8.16 7.09 7.09
N PRO A 16 -8.48 7.06 5.77
CA PRO A 16 -7.43 6.95 4.76
C PRO A 16 -6.62 8.24 4.66
N SER A 17 -5.32 8.10 4.48
CA SER A 17 -4.44 9.24 4.27
C SER A 17 -3.45 8.92 3.16
N LEU A 18 -3.14 9.94 2.34
CA LEU A 18 -2.15 9.81 1.28
C LEU A 18 -0.77 10.10 1.87
N VAL A 19 0.13 9.13 1.74
CA VAL A 19 1.52 9.30 2.19
C VAL A 19 2.20 10.33 1.29
N ASP A 20 2.95 11.26 1.89
CA ASP A 20 3.56 12.37 1.16
C ASP A 20 4.88 11.95 0.49
N GLU A 21 4.82 10.89 -0.31
CA GLU A 21 5.94 10.39 -1.12
C GLU A 21 5.39 9.53 -2.24
N SER A 22 6.17 9.40 -3.33
CA SER A 22 5.87 8.45 -4.40
C SER A 22 6.76 7.24 -4.25
N PHE A 23 6.29 6.09 -4.73
CA PHE A 23 6.97 4.81 -4.57
C PHE A 23 7.06 4.06 -5.88
N VAL A 24 8.06 3.19 -5.96
CA VAL A 24 8.22 2.25 -7.07
C VAL A 24 8.51 0.87 -6.52
N PHE A 25 8.16 -0.15 -7.30
CA PHE A 25 8.44 -1.55 -6.98
C PHE A 25 9.65 -2.01 -7.78
N MET A 26 10.53 -2.75 -7.13
CA MET A 26 11.69 -3.34 -7.79
C MET A 26 11.94 -4.75 -7.30
N THR A 27 12.76 -5.49 -8.02
CA THR A 27 13.24 -6.81 -7.60
C THR A 27 14.75 -6.87 -7.71
N SER A 28 15.38 -7.65 -6.85
CA SER A 28 16.82 -7.87 -6.90
C SER A 28 17.17 -9.23 -6.30
N LYS A 29 18.22 -9.85 -6.82
CA LYS A 29 18.76 -11.10 -6.28
C LYS A 29 19.88 -10.87 -5.28
N GLU A 30 20.27 -9.63 -5.03
CA GLU A 30 21.29 -9.30 -4.06
C GLU A 30 20.83 -9.63 -2.63
N PRO A 31 21.75 -9.83 -1.69
CA PRO A 31 21.36 -10.10 -0.30
C PRO A 31 20.48 -9.02 0.27
N ILE A 32 19.40 -9.43 0.97
CA ILE A 32 18.43 -8.48 1.50
C ILE A 32 19.04 -7.46 2.45
N ASN A 33 20.07 -7.85 3.23
CA ASN A 33 20.73 -6.92 4.14
C ASN A 33 21.38 -5.76 3.38
N THR A 34 22.02 -6.06 2.25
CA THR A 34 22.65 -5.03 1.41
C THR A 34 21.60 -4.08 0.85
N LEU A 35 20.48 -4.64 0.35
CA LEU A 35 19.40 -3.86 -0.23
C LEU A 35 18.73 -2.95 0.81
N VAL A 36 18.46 -3.48 1.98
CA VAL A 36 17.83 -2.70 3.06
C VAL A 36 18.73 -1.55 3.50
N ASN A 37 20.03 -1.81 3.66
CA ASN A 37 20.97 -0.77 4.09
C ASN A 37 21.17 0.32 3.06
N SER A 38 21.16 -0.01 1.77
CA SER A 38 21.42 0.98 0.72
C SER A 38 20.17 1.69 0.23
N LEU A 39 19.00 1.05 0.26
CA LEU A 39 17.80 1.60 -0.37
C LEU A 39 16.70 1.99 0.62
N ASN A 40 16.82 1.58 1.87
CA ASN A 40 15.86 1.89 2.94
C ASN A 40 14.39 1.68 2.50
N PRO A 41 14.01 0.48 2.06
CA PRO A 41 12.67 0.23 1.55
C PRO A 41 11.60 0.39 2.62
N VAL A 42 10.37 0.77 2.20
CA VAL A 42 9.22 0.80 3.11
C VAL A 42 8.60 -0.58 3.28
N ALA A 43 8.83 -1.48 2.33
CA ALA A 43 8.34 -2.85 2.38
C ALA A 43 9.24 -3.77 1.59
N THR A 44 9.34 -5.02 2.05
CA THR A 44 10.08 -6.07 1.35
C THR A 44 9.31 -7.37 1.43
N PHE A 45 9.52 -8.22 0.42
CA PHE A 45 8.99 -9.58 0.45
C PHE A 45 9.96 -10.50 -0.28
N THR A 46 10.34 -11.59 0.38
CA THR A 46 11.27 -12.57 -0.20
C THR A 46 10.50 -13.53 -1.11
N GLU A 47 10.89 -13.58 -2.39
CA GLU A 47 10.30 -14.49 -3.37
C GLU A 47 11.39 -15.39 -3.95
N ASN A 48 10.98 -16.48 -4.62
CA ASN A 48 11.94 -17.41 -5.24
C ASN A 48 12.76 -16.73 -6.33
N GLU A 49 12.17 -15.79 -7.05
CA GLU A 49 12.81 -15.08 -8.17
C GLU A 49 13.75 -13.95 -7.70
N GLY A 50 13.65 -13.54 -6.46
CA GLY A 50 14.39 -12.42 -5.89
C GLY A 50 13.58 -11.72 -4.83
N SER A 51 14.16 -10.73 -4.20
CA SER A 51 13.44 -9.92 -3.21
C SER A 51 12.67 -8.82 -3.90
N THR A 52 11.40 -8.66 -3.53
CA THR A 52 10.60 -7.49 -3.92
C THR A 52 10.85 -6.39 -2.90
N LEU A 53 11.12 -5.18 -3.39
CA LEU A 53 11.26 -4.01 -2.54
C LEU A 53 10.34 -2.90 -3.03
N VAL A 54 9.75 -2.19 -2.09
CA VAL A 54 9.05 -0.93 -2.37
C VAL A 54 9.91 0.19 -1.82
N ILE A 55 10.38 1.06 -2.69
CA ILE A 55 11.27 2.17 -2.33
C ILE A 55 10.68 3.48 -2.83
N THR A 56 11.15 4.60 -2.28
CA THR A 56 10.70 5.90 -2.80
C THR A 56 11.25 6.12 -4.20
N LYS A 57 10.49 6.86 -5.00
CA LYS A 57 10.95 7.24 -6.34
C LYS A 57 12.27 8.00 -6.27
N THR A 58 12.45 8.85 -5.26
CA THR A 58 13.70 9.61 -5.05
C THR A 58 14.90 8.68 -4.92
N VAL A 59 14.78 7.64 -4.08
CA VAL A 59 15.87 6.67 -3.88
C VAL A 59 16.15 5.90 -5.18
N ALA A 60 15.10 5.51 -5.90
CA ALA A 60 15.28 4.81 -7.18
C ALA A 60 16.04 5.68 -8.17
N ASP A 61 15.67 6.95 -8.30
CA ASP A 61 16.34 7.89 -9.22
C ASP A 61 17.80 8.13 -8.80
N GLN A 62 18.06 8.27 -7.51
CA GLN A 62 19.42 8.46 -7.01
C GLN A 62 20.34 7.26 -7.26
N ASN A 63 19.78 6.08 -7.37
CA ASN A 63 20.54 4.83 -7.57
C ASN A 63 20.40 4.29 -9.00
N SER A 64 19.84 5.05 -9.91
CA SER A 64 19.64 4.68 -11.32
C SER A 64 18.86 3.36 -11.47
N ILE A 65 17.92 3.12 -10.58
CA ILE A 65 17.05 1.93 -10.63
C ILE A 65 15.90 2.21 -11.59
N GLN A 66 15.71 1.29 -12.54
CA GLN A 66 14.62 1.42 -13.53
C GLN A 66 13.30 0.94 -12.93
N TYR A 67 12.22 1.58 -13.33
CA TYR A 67 10.87 1.24 -12.89
C TYR A 67 9.87 1.63 -13.98
N ASP A 68 8.71 0.97 -13.97
CA ASP A 68 7.66 1.27 -14.95
C ASP A 68 6.63 2.25 -14.37
N THR A 69 5.97 1.84 -13.31
CA THR A 69 4.87 2.61 -12.74
C THR A 69 5.29 3.30 -11.44
N VAL A 70 4.86 4.54 -11.29
CA VAL A 70 5.01 5.28 -10.02
C VAL A 70 3.69 5.18 -9.26
N PHE A 71 3.79 4.88 -7.97
CA PHE A 71 2.64 4.69 -7.10
C PHE A 71 2.60 5.74 -6.00
N ASN A 72 1.39 6.09 -5.57
CA ASN A 72 1.19 6.71 -4.27
C ASN A 72 0.68 5.65 -3.30
N CYS A 73 0.88 5.87 -2.02
CA CYS A 73 0.43 4.98 -0.97
C CYS A 73 -0.70 5.64 -0.18
N ILE A 74 -1.81 4.92 -0.04
CA ILE A 74 -2.89 5.32 0.86
C ILE A 74 -2.82 4.38 2.06
N SER A 75 -2.60 4.94 3.24
CA SER A 75 -2.58 4.17 4.48
C SER A 75 -3.91 4.31 5.19
N LEU A 76 -4.45 3.21 5.67
CA LEU A 76 -5.69 3.22 6.45
C LEU A 76 -5.35 3.41 7.92
N GLY A 77 -5.91 4.46 8.54
CA GLY A 77 -5.64 4.78 9.94
C GLY A 77 -6.24 3.79 10.92
N VAL A 78 -7.27 3.05 10.50
CA VAL A 78 -7.92 2.07 11.35
C VAL A 78 -6.97 0.89 11.61
N HIS A 79 -6.95 0.39 12.86
CA HIS A 79 -6.19 -0.81 13.22
C HIS A 79 -7.13 -2.02 13.15
N SER A 80 -7.05 -2.79 12.06
CA SER A 80 -7.85 -3.99 11.87
C SER A 80 -7.04 -5.23 12.23
N SER A 81 -7.74 -6.28 12.68
CA SER A 81 -7.11 -7.57 12.97
C SER A 81 -6.64 -8.24 11.68
N LEU A 82 -5.47 -8.90 11.72
CA LEU A 82 -4.98 -9.71 10.59
C LEU A 82 -5.90 -10.89 10.28
N GLU A 83 -6.75 -11.28 11.22
CA GLU A 83 -7.72 -12.36 11.03
C GLU A 83 -9.05 -11.87 10.45
N MET A 84 -9.21 -10.56 10.30
CA MET A 84 -10.44 -9.96 9.81
C MET A 84 -10.62 -10.21 8.32
N SER A 85 -11.82 -10.60 7.92
CA SER A 85 -12.14 -10.78 6.51
C SER A 85 -13.09 -9.70 6.02
N GLY A 86 -13.02 -9.37 4.73
CA GLY A 86 -13.96 -8.48 4.09
C GLY A 86 -13.50 -7.04 3.91
N LEU A 87 -12.51 -6.58 4.68
CA LEU A 87 -12.05 -5.18 4.58
C LEU A 87 -11.48 -4.89 3.20
N ILE A 88 -10.45 -5.63 2.80
CA ILE A 88 -9.80 -5.41 1.52
C ILE A 88 -10.72 -5.80 0.36
N ALA A 89 -11.55 -6.82 0.54
CA ALA A 89 -12.52 -7.20 -0.48
C ALA A 89 -13.51 -6.04 -0.76
N THR A 90 -14.00 -5.38 0.27
CA THR A 90 -14.90 -4.24 0.13
C THR A 90 -14.21 -3.06 -0.55
N ILE A 91 -13.03 -2.70 -0.07
CA ILE A 91 -12.27 -1.56 -0.61
C ILE A 91 -11.87 -1.83 -2.07
N SER A 92 -11.31 -3.00 -2.35
CA SER A 92 -10.86 -3.32 -3.70
C SER A 92 -12.02 -3.41 -4.69
N ALA A 93 -13.19 -3.87 -4.26
CA ALA A 93 -14.38 -3.89 -5.11
C ALA A 93 -14.81 -2.47 -5.51
N GLU A 94 -14.78 -1.53 -4.56
CA GLU A 94 -15.11 -0.13 -4.85
C GLU A 94 -14.07 0.52 -5.76
N LEU A 95 -12.79 0.23 -5.55
CA LEU A 95 -11.73 0.73 -6.43
C LEU A 95 -11.84 0.13 -7.83
N PHE A 96 -12.19 -1.15 -7.93
CA PHE A 96 -12.38 -1.83 -9.21
C PHE A 96 -13.48 -1.18 -10.05
N LYS A 97 -14.54 -0.70 -9.43
CA LYS A 97 -15.63 -0.02 -10.16
C LYS A 97 -15.13 1.20 -10.94
N ASN A 98 -14.03 1.79 -10.51
CA ASN A 98 -13.41 2.94 -11.16
C ASN A 98 -12.14 2.55 -11.94
N ASN A 99 -11.92 1.26 -12.19
CA ASN A 99 -10.77 0.73 -12.90
C ASN A 99 -9.44 1.14 -12.26
N ILE A 100 -9.37 1.15 -10.94
CA ILE A 100 -8.16 1.52 -10.20
C ILE A 100 -7.39 0.26 -9.80
N PRO A 101 -6.16 0.06 -10.33
CA PRO A 101 -5.30 -1.04 -9.86
C PRO A 101 -4.99 -0.88 -8.38
N THR A 102 -5.07 -1.97 -7.64
CA THR A 102 -4.96 -1.95 -6.18
C THR A 102 -3.94 -2.99 -5.73
N ASN A 103 -2.87 -2.53 -5.07
CA ASN A 103 -1.80 -3.38 -4.54
C ASN A 103 -1.70 -3.14 -3.05
N VAL A 104 -1.82 -4.18 -2.24
CA VAL A 104 -1.96 -4.04 -0.79
C VAL A 104 -0.81 -4.70 -0.06
N PHE A 105 -0.24 -3.97 0.90
CA PHE A 105 0.61 -4.53 1.93
C PHE A 105 -0.13 -4.50 3.26
N ALA A 106 -0.31 -5.68 3.86
CA ALA A 106 -0.94 -5.79 5.18
C ALA A 106 0.15 -5.60 6.23
N GLY A 107 0.18 -4.43 6.85
CA GLY A 107 1.04 -4.18 8.00
C GLY A 107 0.43 -4.77 9.26
N TYR A 108 1.21 -4.85 10.33
CA TYR A 108 0.70 -5.33 11.60
C TYR A 108 -0.40 -4.42 12.14
N PHE A 109 -0.24 -3.11 12.01
CA PHE A 109 -1.20 -2.13 12.53
C PHE A 109 -2.16 -1.62 11.47
N HIS A 110 -1.70 -1.42 10.25
CA HIS A 110 -2.48 -0.76 9.20
C HIS A 110 -2.27 -1.42 7.86
N ASP A 111 -3.29 -1.37 7.01
CA ASP A 111 -3.16 -1.73 5.60
C ASP A 111 -2.68 -0.53 4.80
N HIS A 112 -1.82 -0.80 3.82
CA HIS A 112 -1.23 0.21 2.95
C HIS A 112 -1.54 -0.16 1.51
N ILE A 113 -2.16 0.76 0.78
CA ILE A 113 -2.67 0.50 -0.57
C ILE A 113 -1.87 1.33 -1.56
N PHE A 114 -1.21 0.66 -2.51
CA PHE A 114 -0.39 1.32 -3.52
C PHE A 114 -1.18 1.45 -4.81
N ILE A 115 -1.38 2.68 -5.25
CA ILE A 115 -2.22 3.07 -6.37
C ILE A 115 -1.37 3.83 -7.39
N PRO A 116 -1.51 3.56 -8.71
CA PRO A 116 -0.80 4.37 -9.71
C PRO A 116 -1.07 5.85 -9.49
N ILE A 117 -0.02 6.66 -9.63
CA ILE A 117 -0.05 8.07 -9.23
C ILE A 117 -1.18 8.86 -9.90
N ASP A 118 -1.51 8.55 -11.15
CA ASP A 118 -2.57 9.24 -11.89
C ASP A 118 -3.98 8.92 -11.39
N LYS A 119 -4.11 7.90 -10.55
CA LYS A 119 -5.41 7.47 -9.99
C LYS A 119 -5.51 7.66 -8.48
N ALA A 120 -4.46 8.17 -7.85
CA ALA A 120 -4.39 8.26 -6.39
C ALA A 120 -5.47 9.17 -5.80
N LYS A 121 -5.73 10.31 -6.43
CA LYS A 121 -6.76 11.23 -5.94
C LYS A 121 -8.14 10.59 -5.98
N LEU A 122 -8.49 9.95 -7.09
CA LEU A 122 -9.77 9.26 -7.23
C LEU A 122 -9.87 8.11 -6.23
N ALA A 123 -8.78 7.38 -6.02
CA ALA A 123 -8.75 6.29 -5.04
C ALA A 123 -9.03 6.80 -3.63
N LEU A 124 -8.37 7.90 -3.24
CA LEU A 124 -8.57 8.48 -1.92
C LEU A 124 -10.03 8.92 -1.72
N GLU A 125 -10.61 9.57 -2.72
CA GLU A 125 -12.02 9.97 -2.69
C GLU A 125 -12.95 8.76 -2.58
N THR A 126 -12.67 7.71 -3.34
CA THR A 126 -13.47 6.47 -3.35
C THR A 126 -13.45 5.80 -1.97
N ILE A 127 -12.26 5.66 -1.37
CA ILE A 127 -12.13 5.03 -0.06
C ILE A 127 -12.80 5.90 1.02
N SER A 128 -12.60 7.21 0.96
CA SER A 128 -13.20 8.13 1.93
C SER A 128 -14.74 8.06 1.88
N SER A 129 -15.32 7.87 0.71
CA SER A 129 -16.78 7.80 0.56
C SER A 129 -17.38 6.52 1.16
N ILE A 130 -16.59 5.46 1.36
CA ILE A 130 -17.06 4.23 2.01
C ILE A 130 -17.49 4.53 3.45
N SER A 131 -16.70 5.32 4.16
CA SER A 131 -17.00 5.68 5.55
C SER A 131 -18.22 6.60 5.67
N SER A 132 -18.56 7.32 4.61
CA SER A 132 -19.66 8.29 4.59
C SER A 132 -20.99 7.69 4.16
N SER A 133 -21.00 6.48 3.64
CA SER A 133 -22.21 5.84 3.09
C SER A 133 -23.01 5.05 4.11
#